data_bfea23aacad1f8579616fc986f12a9fe
#
_entry.id   bfea23aacad1f8579616fc986f12a9fe
#
_cell.length_a   1.000
_cell.length_b   1.000
_cell.length_c   1.000
_cell.angle_alpha   90.00
_cell.angle_beta   90.00
_cell.angle_gamma   90.00
#
_symmetry.space_group_name_H-M   'P 1'
#
loop_
_entity.id
_entity.type
_entity.pdbx_description
1 polymer ?
#
loop_
_entity_poly.entity_id
_entity_poly.type
_entity_poly.pdbx_seq_one_letter_code
_entity_poly.pdbx_strand_id
1 'polypeptide(L)'
;TMAELEDRLAPDLGLDSSGSLTLDFGPRQFTVGFDETLKPVVRDANGKVLKDLPKPNQSDDKTLATDAVNLFKQLKKDVRAIASQQIDRLEQAMCQRRRWTAEQFRLFLVEHPLVRHLTRRLLWGVYTEENTLIACFRVAEDSTYSDAQDELFTLPAGNIGIPHVLEISPESAAAFGQIYTDYEQLPPFRQLDRGYYHLADNERDSHELIRWQGRLCQAGRIVGLERRGWQRLEESGSVYAMRKSTPYGDLELETEPFSLIYGETGYGDQLPVESVKITSPDNRYGKQSSLTFSALDDITASELINDI
;
A
#
# COMPACT_ATOMS: atom_id res chain seq x y z
N THR A 1 -0.96 9.22 -16.41
CA THR A 1 0.30 8.72 -15.83
C THR A 1 0.25 7.20 -15.63
N MET A 2 1.41 6.52 -15.44
CA MET A 2 1.43 5.06 -15.10
C MET A 2 0.58 4.77 -13.87
N ALA A 3 0.64 5.62 -12.86
CA ALA A 3 -0.14 5.48 -11.65
C ALA A 3 -1.67 5.57 -11.86
N GLU A 4 -2.14 6.41 -12.78
CA GLU A 4 -3.57 6.44 -13.16
C GLU A 4 -3.98 5.18 -13.93
N LEU A 5 -3.07 4.65 -14.74
CA LEU A 5 -3.31 3.39 -15.45
C LEU A 5 -3.43 2.22 -14.47
N GLU A 6 -2.58 2.17 -13.45
CA GLU A 6 -2.65 1.16 -12.39
C GLU A 6 -3.95 1.22 -11.60
N ASP A 7 -4.49 2.42 -11.32
CA ASP A 7 -5.80 2.57 -10.67
C ASP A 7 -6.94 2.02 -11.55
N ARG A 8 -6.92 2.35 -12.83
CA ARG A 8 -7.96 1.90 -13.78
C ARG A 8 -7.91 0.41 -14.07
N LEU A 9 -6.73 -0.21 -13.93
CA LEU A 9 -6.51 -1.63 -14.19
C LEU A 9 -6.58 -2.49 -12.92
N ALA A 10 -6.93 -1.91 -11.76
CA ALA A 10 -7.14 -2.70 -10.56
C ALA A 10 -8.21 -3.77 -10.85
N PRO A 11 -7.90 -5.08 -10.70
CA PRO A 11 -8.81 -6.14 -11.09
C PRO A 11 -10.06 -6.14 -10.22
N ASP A 12 -11.24 -6.18 -10.84
CA ASP A 12 -12.52 -6.37 -10.16
C ASP A 12 -12.86 -7.85 -9.91
N LEU A 13 -12.08 -8.76 -10.53
CA LEU A 13 -12.24 -10.22 -10.42
C LEU A 13 -13.61 -10.75 -10.84
N GLY A 14 -14.32 -10.01 -11.69
CA GLY A 14 -15.69 -10.35 -12.12
C GLY A 14 -16.73 -10.13 -11.03
N LEU A 15 -16.39 -9.39 -9.98
CA LEU A 15 -17.34 -8.96 -8.95
C LEU A 15 -18.32 -7.94 -9.54
N ASP A 16 -19.56 -8.02 -9.13
CA ASP A 16 -20.56 -7.02 -9.44
C ASP A 16 -20.35 -5.71 -8.63
N SER A 17 -21.16 -4.69 -8.87
CA SER A 17 -21.09 -3.40 -8.18
C SER A 17 -21.30 -3.52 -6.66
N SER A 18 -21.95 -4.61 -6.18
CA SER A 18 -22.08 -4.91 -4.76
C SER A 18 -20.81 -5.55 -4.19
N GLY A 19 -19.85 -5.94 -5.02
CA GLY A 19 -18.63 -6.66 -4.65
C GLY A 19 -18.88 -8.15 -4.44
N SER A 20 -19.86 -8.71 -5.15
CA SER A 20 -20.27 -10.10 -5.03
C SER A 20 -20.07 -10.85 -6.35
N LEU A 21 -19.86 -12.16 -6.24
CA LEU A 21 -19.79 -13.11 -7.35
C LEU A 21 -20.77 -14.24 -7.10
N THR A 22 -21.55 -14.60 -8.12
CA THR A 22 -22.45 -15.76 -8.05
C THR A 22 -21.73 -17.03 -8.51
N LEU A 23 -21.79 -18.07 -7.70
CA LEU A 23 -21.31 -19.42 -8.00
C LEU A 23 -22.51 -20.33 -8.25
N ASP A 24 -22.63 -20.82 -9.48
CA ASP A 24 -23.77 -21.62 -9.93
C ASP A 24 -23.47 -23.13 -9.88
N PHE A 25 -24.30 -23.87 -9.17
CA PHE A 25 -24.24 -25.34 -9.11
C PHE A 25 -25.44 -25.99 -9.84
N GLY A 26 -26.17 -25.18 -10.61
CA GLY A 26 -27.44 -25.57 -11.23
C GLY A 26 -28.62 -25.37 -10.28
N PRO A 27 -29.10 -26.42 -9.57
CA PRO A 27 -30.19 -26.27 -8.59
C PRO A 27 -29.86 -25.39 -7.38
N ARG A 28 -28.59 -25.26 -7.06
CA ARG A 28 -28.11 -24.42 -5.94
C ARG A 28 -27.24 -23.30 -6.47
N GLN A 29 -27.39 -22.12 -5.87
CA GLN A 29 -26.56 -20.97 -6.15
C GLN A 29 -26.02 -20.41 -4.85
N PHE A 30 -24.79 -19.91 -4.91
CA PHE A 30 -24.10 -19.29 -3.78
C PHE A 30 -23.57 -17.94 -4.20
N THR A 31 -23.63 -16.99 -3.29
CA THR A 31 -23.04 -15.66 -3.49
C THR A 31 -21.79 -15.55 -2.64
N VAL A 32 -20.69 -15.12 -3.24
CA VAL A 32 -19.42 -14.84 -2.55
C VAL A 32 -19.20 -13.35 -2.54
N GLY A 33 -19.04 -12.78 -1.37
CA GLY A 33 -18.53 -11.43 -1.12
C GLY A 33 -17.30 -11.49 -0.24
N PHE A 34 -16.88 -10.36 0.29
CA PHE A 34 -15.72 -10.26 1.15
C PHE A 34 -16.07 -9.50 2.43
N ASP A 35 -15.42 -9.89 3.55
CA ASP A 35 -15.44 -9.10 4.76
C ASP A 35 -14.44 -7.92 4.65
N GLU A 36 -14.36 -7.11 5.65
CA GLU A 36 -13.45 -5.96 5.74
C GLU A 36 -11.97 -6.31 5.63
N THR A 37 -11.62 -7.56 5.96
CA THR A 37 -10.26 -8.10 5.86
C THR A 37 -9.99 -8.81 4.52
N LEU A 38 -10.94 -8.70 3.56
CA LEU A 38 -10.89 -9.35 2.25
C LEU A 38 -10.88 -10.89 2.34
N LYS A 39 -11.45 -11.46 3.42
CA LYS A 39 -11.76 -12.88 3.49
C LYS A 39 -13.09 -13.16 2.77
N PRO A 40 -13.17 -14.22 1.98
CA PRO A 40 -14.40 -14.55 1.28
C PRO A 40 -15.48 -14.98 2.28
N VAL A 41 -16.68 -14.43 2.08
CA VAL A 41 -17.90 -14.76 2.81
C VAL A 41 -18.88 -15.39 1.83
N VAL A 42 -19.22 -16.67 2.03
CA VAL A 42 -20.15 -17.42 1.19
C VAL A 42 -21.54 -17.36 1.79
N ARG A 43 -22.55 -17.08 0.96
CA ARG A 43 -23.97 -17.09 1.35
C ARG A 43 -24.76 -18.03 0.44
N ASP A 44 -25.74 -18.69 1.00
CA ASP A 44 -26.71 -19.44 0.20
C ASP A 44 -27.78 -18.53 -0.43
N ALA A 45 -28.70 -19.11 -1.22
CA ALA A 45 -29.77 -18.37 -1.88
C ALA A 45 -30.72 -17.64 -0.91
N ASN A 46 -30.75 -18.02 0.36
CA ASN A 46 -31.53 -17.36 1.42
C ASN A 46 -30.74 -16.28 2.18
N GLY A 47 -29.49 -16.02 1.76
CA GLY A 47 -28.60 -15.04 2.40
C GLY A 47 -27.89 -15.55 3.67
N LYS A 48 -28.05 -16.83 4.03
CA LYS A 48 -27.40 -17.43 5.20
C LYS A 48 -25.90 -17.56 4.94
N VAL A 49 -25.11 -17.06 5.86
CA VAL A 49 -23.64 -17.19 5.82
C VAL A 49 -23.24 -18.64 6.08
N LEU A 50 -22.40 -19.16 5.22
CA LEU A 50 -21.83 -20.51 5.30
C LEU A 50 -20.35 -20.42 5.75
N LYS A 51 -19.88 -21.48 6.41
CA LYS A 51 -18.48 -21.58 6.85
C LYS A 51 -17.49 -21.62 5.69
N ASP A 52 -17.86 -22.26 4.59
CA ASP A 52 -17.09 -22.36 3.33
C ASP A 52 -18.07 -22.73 2.20
N LEU A 53 -17.59 -22.72 0.95
CA LEU A 53 -18.39 -23.21 -0.18
C LEU A 53 -18.71 -24.70 0.00
N PRO A 54 -20.00 -25.10 -0.05
CA PRO A 54 -20.37 -26.48 0.08
C PRO A 54 -19.79 -27.36 -1.02
N LYS A 55 -19.51 -28.61 -0.71
CA LYS A 55 -19.10 -29.57 -1.73
C LYS A 55 -20.25 -29.86 -2.70
N PRO A 56 -19.94 -30.12 -3.98
CA PRO A 56 -20.94 -30.63 -4.95
C PRO A 56 -21.60 -31.90 -4.42
N ASN A 57 -22.90 -32.05 -4.72
CA ASN A 57 -23.67 -33.23 -4.37
C ASN A 57 -24.31 -33.83 -5.63
N GLN A 58 -25.09 -34.93 -5.47
CA GLN A 58 -25.67 -35.67 -6.59
C GLN A 58 -26.78 -34.91 -7.36
N SER A 59 -27.38 -33.89 -6.73
CA SER A 59 -28.44 -33.08 -7.36
C SER A 59 -27.90 -31.93 -8.19
N ASP A 60 -26.58 -31.60 -8.04
CA ASP A 60 -25.95 -30.49 -8.74
C ASP A 60 -25.59 -30.85 -10.18
N ASP A 61 -25.54 -29.83 -11.04
CA ASP A 61 -24.91 -29.97 -12.35
C ASP A 61 -23.39 -30.16 -12.16
N LYS A 62 -22.86 -31.27 -12.66
CA LYS A 62 -21.47 -31.65 -12.45
C LYS A 62 -20.50 -30.65 -13.06
N THR A 63 -20.81 -30.10 -14.23
CA THR A 63 -19.97 -29.15 -14.94
C THR A 63 -19.98 -27.82 -14.22
N LEU A 64 -21.16 -27.25 -13.99
CA LEU A 64 -21.33 -25.96 -13.32
C LEU A 64 -20.70 -25.98 -11.91
N ALA A 65 -20.98 -27.02 -11.13
CA ALA A 65 -20.43 -27.14 -9.78
C ALA A 65 -18.90 -27.29 -9.76
N THR A 66 -18.32 -28.00 -10.74
CA THR A 66 -16.86 -28.12 -10.86
C THR A 66 -16.22 -26.77 -11.21
N ASP A 67 -16.81 -26.06 -12.17
CA ASP A 67 -16.33 -24.76 -12.60
C ASP A 67 -16.44 -23.73 -11.47
N ALA A 68 -17.56 -23.71 -10.76
CA ALA A 68 -17.77 -22.83 -9.59
C ALA A 68 -16.78 -23.10 -8.45
N VAL A 69 -16.46 -24.36 -8.15
CA VAL A 69 -15.44 -24.70 -7.14
C VAL A 69 -14.06 -24.27 -7.57
N ASN A 70 -13.70 -24.43 -8.84
CA ASN A 70 -12.43 -23.99 -9.38
C ASN A 70 -12.31 -22.45 -9.37
N LEU A 71 -13.37 -21.76 -9.81
CA LEU A 71 -13.47 -20.31 -9.76
C LEU A 71 -13.30 -19.78 -8.32
N PHE A 72 -13.99 -20.39 -7.35
CA PHE A 72 -13.85 -20.00 -5.95
C PHE A 72 -12.43 -20.19 -5.39
N LYS A 73 -11.76 -21.30 -5.76
CA LYS A 73 -10.36 -21.53 -5.36
C LYS A 73 -9.43 -20.47 -5.96
N GLN A 74 -9.61 -20.15 -7.24
CA GLN A 74 -8.84 -19.13 -7.92
C GLN A 74 -9.09 -17.76 -7.32
N LEU A 75 -10.36 -17.39 -7.11
CA LEU A 75 -10.76 -16.14 -6.47
C LEU A 75 -10.09 -15.92 -5.11
N LYS A 76 -10.06 -16.95 -4.25
CA LYS A 76 -9.38 -16.87 -2.93
C LYS A 76 -7.88 -16.58 -3.06
N LYS A 77 -7.23 -17.13 -4.07
CA LYS A 77 -5.81 -16.92 -4.34
C LYS A 77 -5.56 -15.51 -4.88
N ASP A 78 -6.36 -15.10 -5.86
CA ASP A 78 -6.20 -13.84 -6.56
C ASP A 78 -6.49 -12.65 -5.63
N VAL A 79 -7.54 -12.72 -4.82
CA VAL A 79 -7.86 -11.67 -3.84
C VAL A 79 -6.72 -11.44 -2.86
N ARG A 80 -6.07 -12.50 -2.37
CA ARG A 80 -4.92 -12.34 -1.45
C ARG A 80 -3.75 -11.64 -2.12
N ALA A 81 -3.43 -12.01 -3.35
CA ALA A 81 -2.34 -11.40 -4.10
C ALA A 81 -2.65 -9.92 -4.40
N ILE A 82 -3.86 -9.64 -4.88
CA ILE A 82 -4.31 -8.27 -5.20
C ILE A 82 -4.39 -7.42 -3.94
N ALA A 83 -4.94 -7.95 -2.83
CA ALA A 83 -5.01 -7.23 -1.57
C ALA A 83 -3.62 -6.79 -1.10
N SER A 84 -2.63 -7.71 -1.10
CA SER A 84 -1.24 -7.37 -0.75
C SER A 84 -0.67 -6.29 -1.66
N GLN A 85 -0.84 -6.42 -2.98
CA GLN A 85 -0.37 -5.44 -3.94
C GLN A 85 -1.02 -4.06 -3.75
N GLN A 86 -2.34 -4.03 -3.50
CA GLN A 86 -3.05 -2.76 -3.29
C GLN A 86 -2.67 -2.12 -1.95
N ILE A 87 -2.41 -2.90 -0.90
CA ILE A 87 -1.90 -2.39 0.37
C ILE A 87 -0.54 -1.71 0.17
N ASP A 88 0.41 -2.40 -0.48
CA ASP A 88 1.74 -1.84 -0.78
C ASP A 88 1.61 -0.56 -1.63
N ARG A 89 0.72 -0.55 -2.63
CA ARG A 89 0.47 0.62 -3.49
C ARG A 89 -0.10 1.82 -2.72
N LEU A 90 -1.05 1.58 -1.81
CA LEU A 90 -1.65 2.65 -1.01
C LEU A 90 -0.67 3.19 0.04
N GLU A 91 0.16 2.33 0.63
CA GLU A 91 1.23 2.77 1.53
C GLU A 91 2.26 3.63 0.79
N GLN A 92 2.68 3.22 -0.40
CA GLN A 92 3.56 4.03 -1.25
C GLN A 92 2.90 5.36 -1.67
N ALA A 93 1.60 5.35 -1.97
CA ALA A 93 0.86 6.57 -2.29
C ALA A 93 0.86 7.59 -1.14
N MET A 94 0.80 7.13 0.11
CA MET A 94 0.98 7.96 1.29
C MET A 94 2.40 8.55 1.34
N CYS A 95 3.42 7.69 1.26
CA CYS A 95 4.82 8.10 1.36
C CYS A 95 5.26 9.04 0.23
N GLN A 96 4.70 8.87 -0.97
CA GLN A 96 4.98 9.69 -2.16
C GLN A 96 4.02 10.88 -2.31
N ARG A 97 3.11 11.09 -1.35
CA ARG A 97 2.09 12.15 -1.40
C ARG A 97 1.25 12.15 -2.67
N ARG A 98 0.87 10.97 -3.13
CA ARG A 98 -0.01 10.86 -4.29
C ARG A 98 -1.38 11.46 -3.99
N ARG A 99 -1.93 12.18 -4.96
CA ARG A 99 -3.23 12.82 -4.86
C ARG A 99 -4.13 12.35 -5.99
N TRP A 100 -5.42 12.30 -5.71
CA TRP A 100 -6.50 11.97 -6.63
C TRP A 100 -7.48 13.12 -6.70
N THR A 101 -8.07 13.36 -7.85
CA THR A 101 -9.27 14.21 -7.91
C THR A 101 -10.40 13.52 -7.13
N ALA A 102 -11.40 14.29 -6.70
CA ALA A 102 -12.57 13.72 -6.02
C ALA A 102 -13.28 12.65 -6.87
N GLU A 103 -13.32 12.82 -8.19
CA GLU A 103 -13.88 11.83 -9.12
C GLU A 103 -13.04 10.55 -9.18
N GLN A 104 -11.73 10.67 -9.32
CA GLN A 104 -10.81 9.52 -9.31
C GLN A 104 -10.89 8.75 -7.99
N PHE A 105 -10.92 9.47 -6.85
CA PHE A 105 -11.07 8.89 -5.53
C PHE A 105 -12.37 8.08 -5.43
N ARG A 106 -13.49 8.68 -5.85
CA ARG A 106 -14.78 8.00 -5.84
C ARG A 106 -14.77 6.73 -6.70
N LEU A 107 -14.34 6.83 -7.96
CA LEU A 107 -14.40 5.73 -8.93
C LEU A 107 -13.41 4.59 -8.60
N PHE A 108 -12.15 4.92 -8.27
CA PHE A 108 -11.09 3.90 -8.17
C PHE A 108 -10.89 3.37 -6.76
N LEU A 109 -11.41 4.06 -5.74
CA LEU A 109 -11.17 3.72 -4.35
C LEU A 109 -12.47 3.43 -3.60
N VAL A 110 -13.46 4.35 -3.64
CA VAL A 110 -14.70 4.23 -2.87
C VAL A 110 -15.68 3.22 -3.52
N GLU A 111 -15.87 3.32 -4.84
CA GLU A 111 -16.81 2.48 -5.59
C GLU A 111 -16.20 1.17 -6.12
N HIS A 112 -14.86 1.06 -6.11
CA HIS A 112 -14.21 -0.17 -6.60
C HIS A 112 -14.60 -1.39 -5.74
N PRO A 113 -15.10 -2.48 -6.33
CA PRO A 113 -15.71 -3.59 -5.59
C PRO A 113 -14.77 -4.30 -4.60
N LEU A 114 -13.46 -4.23 -4.81
CA LEU A 114 -12.46 -4.84 -3.93
C LEU A 114 -11.70 -3.78 -3.11
N VAL A 115 -11.19 -2.72 -3.75
CA VAL A 115 -10.33 -1.71 -3.09
C VAL A 115 -11.07 -0.94 -2.01
N ARG A 116 -12.40 -0.76 -2.13
CA ARG A 116 -13.22 -0.08 -1.11
C ARG A 116 -13.05 -0.65 0.30
N HIS A 117 -12.77 -1.95 0.45
CA HIS A 117 -12.52 -2.58 1.76
C HIS A 117 -11.24 -2.07 2.42
N LEU A 118 -10.23 -1.71 1.62
CA LEU A 118 -9.02 -1.04 2.09
C LEU A 118 -9.27 0.44 2.34
N THR A 119 -9.99 1.10 1.43
CA THR A 119 -10.31 2.54 1.49
C THR A 119 -11.03 2.91 2.78
N ARG A 120 -11.97 2.10 3.24
CA ARG A 120 -12.74 2.29 4.49
C ARG A 120 -11.91 2.18 5.76
N ARG A 121 -10.75 1.57 5.68
CA ARG A 121 -9.84 1.31 6.80
C ARG A 121 -8.65 2.29 6.85
N LEU A 122 -8.68 3.32 6.01
CA LEU A 122 -7.67 4.36 5.93
C LEU A 122 -8.26 5.73 6.25
N LEU A 123 -7.45 6.56 6.89
CA LEU A 123 -7.73 7.98 7.02
C LEU A 123 -7.37 8.68 5.70
N TRP A 124 -8.25 9.55 5.25
CA TRP A 124 -8.11 10.34 4.03
C TRP A 124 -8.01 11.82 4.36
N GLY A 125 -7.36 12.56 3.50
CA GLY A 125 -7.21 14.01 3.63
C GLY A 125 -7.63 14.73 2.36
N VAL A 126 -8.14 15.94 2.51
CA VAL A 126 -8.37 16.90 1.44
C VAL A 126 -7.22 17.90 1.42
N TYR A 127 -6.68 18.18 0.26
CA TYR A 127 -5.49 18.99 0.05
C TYR A 127 -5.74 20.12 -0.92
N THR A 128 -5.12 21.27 -0.66
CA THR A 128 -5.04 22.37 -1.64
C THR A 128 -4.18 21.97 -2.86
N GLU A 129 -4.16 22.81 -3.88
CA GLU A 129 -3.25 22.64 -5.04
C GLU A 129 -1.76 22.69 -4.62
N GLU A 130 -1.44 23.42 -3.55
CA GLU A 130 -0.10 23.53 -2.97
C GLU A 130 0.24 22.36 -2.02
N ASN A 131 -0.56 21.29 -2.02
CA ASN A 131 -0.40 20.12 -1.16
C ASN A 131 -0.49 20.39 0.37
N THR A 132 -1.24 21.41 0.78
CA THR A 132 -1.53 21.66 2.18
C THR A 132 -2.78 20.89 2.61
N LEU A 133 -2.71 20.12 3.70
CA LEU A 133 -3.84 19.39 4.27
C LEU A 133 -4.89 20.37 4.82
N ILE A 134 -6.13 20.28 4.31
CA ILE A 134 -7.25 21.11 4.74
C ILE A 134 -8.05 20.43 5.84
N ALA A 135 -8.39 19.16 5.64
CA ALA A 135 -9.21 18.36 6.54
C ALA A 135 -8.94 16.88 6.38
N CYS A 136 -9.19 16.11 7.44
CA CYS A 136 -9.19 14.66 7.41
C CYS A 136 -10.61 14.11 7.48
N PHE A 137 -10.84 12.96 6.87
CA PHE A 137 -12.11 12.24 6.87
C PHE A 137 -11.90 10.73 6.72
N ARG A 138 -12.90 9.95 7.07
CA ARG A 138 -12.96 8.51 6.79
C ARG A 138 -14.11 8.18 5.84
N VAL A 139 -14.05 7.03 5.21
CA VAL A 139 -15.12 6.47 4.38
C VAL A 139 -15.90 5.46 5.21
N ALA A 140 -17.20 5.68 5.40
CA ALA A 140 -18.09 4.79 6.12
C ALA A 140 -18.53 3.59 5.24
N GLU A 141 -19.20 2.60 5.84
CA GLU A 141 -19.66 1.38 5.13
C GLU A 141 -20.66 1.68 4.00
N ASP A 142 -21.51 2.68 4.18
CA ASP A 142 -22.46 3.14 3.17
C ASP A 142 -21.84 4.05 2.10
N SER A 143 -20.50 4.22 2.16
CA SER A 143 -19.72 5.09 1.26
C SER A 143 -19.96 6.59 1.46
N THR A 144 -20.56 7.00 2.56
CA THR A 144 -20.54 8.39 3.04
C THR A 144 -19.20 8.70 3.69
N TYR A 145 -18.96 9.97 3.98
CA TYR A 145 -17.74 10.43 4.64
C TYR A 145 -18.07 10.96 6.03
N SER A 146 -17.20 10.72 7.00
CA SER A 146 -17.34 11.27 8.35
C SER A 146 -16.05 11.94 8.84
N ASP A 147 -16.21 12.95 9.68
CA ASP A 147 -15.13 13.73 10.26
C ASP A 147 -14.60 13.12 11.58
N ALA A 148 -13.77 13.89 12.30
CA ALA A 148 -13.18 13.48 13.58
C ALA A 148 -14.19 13.39 14.75
N GLN A 149 -15.42 13.84 14.58
CA GLN A 149 -16.55 13.70 15.52
C GLN A 149 -17.49 12.56 15.11
N ASP A 150 -17.14 11.82 14.05
CA ASP A 150 -17.96 10.80 13.41
C ASP A 150 -19.29 11.35 12.85
N GLU A 151 -19.30 12.65 12.52
CA GLU A 151 -20.44 13.30 11.89
C GLU A 151 -20.28 13.32 10.35
N LEU A 152 -21.41 13.47 9.63
CA LEU A 152 -21.42 13.52 8.18
C LEU A 152 -20.52 14.65 7.65
N PHE A 153 -19.55 14.28 6.84
CA PHE A 153 -18.57 15.19 6.25
C PHE A 153 -18.83 15.40 4.76
N THR A 154 -18.90 16.66 4.35
CA THR A 154 -18.97 17.01 2.93
C THR A 154 -17.59 17.42 2.44
N LEU A 155 -17.10 16.77 1.38
CA LEU A 155 -15.78 17.07 0.83
C LEU A 155 -15.71 18.51 0.34
N PRO A 156 -14.80 19.34 0.86
CA PRO A 156 -14.50 20.63 0.26
C PRO A 156 -13.79 20.46 -1.10
N ALA A 157 -13.68 21.54 -1.85
CA ALA A 157 -12.88 21.54 -3.08
C ALA A 157 -11.40 21.24 -2.76
N GLY A 158 -10.80 20.34 -3.52
CA GLY A 158 -9.41 19.95 -3.33
C GLY A 158 -9.10 18.56 -3.88
N ASN A 159 -7.84 18.17 -3.77
CA ASN A 159 -7.39 16.84 -4.11
C ASN A 159 -7.46 15.93 -2.88
N ILE A 160 -7.69 14.65 -3.09
CA ILE A 160 -7.77 13.66 -2.02
C ILE A 160 -6.46 12.90 -1.95
N GLY A 161 -5.99 12.59 -0.74
CA GLY A 161 -4.79 11.79 -0.52
C GLY A 161 -4.83 11.04 0.80
N ILE A 162 -3.86 10.16 0.99
CA ILE A 162 -3.65 9.48 2.26
C ILE A 162 -2.66 10.34 3.06
N PRO A 163 -3.07 10.96 4.18
CA PRO A 163 -2.18 11.80 4.95
C PRO A 163 -1.14 10.95 5.71
N HIS A 164 0.10 11.41 5.66
CA HIS A 164 1.17 10.89 6.51
C HIS A 164 1.01 11.44 7.94
N VAL A 165 1.45 10.70 8.95
CA VAL A 165 1.32 11.11 10.36
C VAL A 165 1.93 12.49 10.63
N LEU A 166 2.96 12.89 9.90
CA LEU A 166 3.58 14.23 10.01
C LEU A 166 2.72 15.37 9.46
N GLU A 167 1.68 15.07 8.67
CA GLU A 167 0.75 16.07 8.15
C GLU A 167 -0.47 16.28 9.06
N ILE A 168 -0.72 15.35 10.02
CA ILE A 168 -1.93 15.30 10.84
C ILE A 168 -1.63 15.92 12.20
N SER A 169 -2.54 16.76 12.72
CA SER A 169 -2.39 17.24 14.09
C SER A 169 -2.54 16.09 15.10
N PRO A 170 -1.83 16.14 16.25
CA PRO A 170 -1.97 15.12 17.29
C PRO A 170 -3.41 14.93 17.77
N GLU A 171 -4.19 16.01 17.85
CA GLU A 171 -5.59 15.97 18.26
C GLU A 171 -6.45 15.21 17.22
N SER A 172 -6.24 15.51 15.94
CA SER A 172 -6.95 14.83 14.85
C SER A 172 -6.56 13.35 14.78
N ALA A 173 -5.27 13.04 14.91
CA ALA A 173 -4.79 11.64 14.91
C ALA A 173 -5.39 10.85 16.09
N ALA A 174 -5.48 11.44 17.28
CA ALA A 174 -6.09 10.81 18.45
C ALA A 174 -7.60 10.57 18.26
N ALA A 175 -8.34 11.56 17.72
CA ALA A 175 -9.78 11.44 17.48
C ALA A 175 -10.11 10.33 16.49
N PHE A 176 -9.43 10.28 15.32
CA PHE A 176 -9.63 9.21 14.36
C PHE A 176 -9.13 7.86 14.87
N GLY A 177 -8.04 7.82 15.63
CA GLY A 177 -7.56 6.60 16.29
C GLY A 177 -8.60 6.01 17.25
N GLN A 178 -9.32 6.85 17.98
CA GLN A 178 -10.43 6.42 18.83
C GLN A 178 -11.59 5.85 18.01
N ILE A 179 -12.00 6.55 16.92
CA ILE A 179 -13.06 6.08 16.02
C ILE A 179 -12.72 4.69 15.44
N TYR A 180 -11.48 4.49 14.94
CA TYR A 180 -11.07 3.17 14.43
C TYR A 180 -11.06 2.08 15.52
N THR A 181 -10.74 2.45 16.76
CA THR A 181 -10.82 1.53 17.91
C THR A 181 -12.27 1.16 18.23
N ASP A 182 -13.16 2.13 18.26
CA ASP A 182 -14.59 1.93 18.58
C ASP A 182 -15.30 1.06 17.54
N TYR A 183 -14.89 1.18 16.27
CA TYR A 183 -15.38 0.34 15.16
C TYR A 183 -14.58 -0.96 14.97
N GLU A 184 -13.59 -1.26 15.82
CA GLU A 184 -12.69 -2.43 15.71
C GLU A 184 -12.02 -2.54 14.34
N GLN A 185 -11.80 -1.41 13.65
CA GLN A 185 -11.19 -1.37 12.33
C GLN A 185 -9.66 -1.32 12.42
N LEU A 186 -9.01 -2.33 11.85
CA LEU A 186 -7.55 -2.38 11.74
C LEU A 186 -7.11 -1.78 10.40
N PRO A 187 -6.23 -0.75 10.41
CA PRO A 187 -5.70 -0.21 9.16
C PRO A 187 -4.91 -1.27 8.38
N PRO A 188 -4.89 -1.21 7.04
CA PRO A 188 -4.17 -2.19 6.22
C PRO A 188 -2.65 -2.07 6.36
N PHE A 189 -2.15 -0.91 6.75
CA PHE A 189 -0.76 -0.62 7.10
C PHE A 189 -0.70 0.45 8.21
N ARG A 190 0.46 0.63 8.81
CA ARG A 190 0.65 1.62 9.87
C ARG A 190 0.52 3.03 9.30
N GLN A 191 -0.50 3.75 9.69
CA GLN A 191 -0.76 5.14 9.28
C GLN A 191 -0.70 6.09 10.47
N LEU A 192 -1.68 6.04 11.39
CA LEU A 192 -1.73 6.93 12.55
C LEU A 192 -0.69 6.59 13.61
N ASP A 193 -0.35 5.32 13.74
CA ASP A 193 0.68 4.80 14.64
C ASP A 193 2.06 4.65 13.96
N ARG A 194 2.23 5.26 12.78
CA ARG A 194 3.48 5.22 12.04
C ARG A 194 4.57 5.97 12.79
N GLY A 195 5.69 5.29 13.02
CA GLY A 195 6.88 5.94 13.54
C GLY A 195 7.36 7.03 12.58
N TYR A 196 7.74 8.17 13.11
CA TYR A 196 8.35 9.24 12.34
C TYR A 196 9.73 9.60 12.91
N TYR A 197 10.62 10.00 12.03
CA TYR A 197 12.03 10.22 12.35
C TYR A 197 12.50 11.52 11.74
N HIS A 198 13.51 12.10 12.36
CA HIS A 198 14.16 13.30 11.85
C HIS A 198 15.64 13.04 11.59
N LEU A 199 16.13 13.65 10.53
CA LEU A 199 17.57 13.77 10.33
C LEU A 199 18.13 14.82 11.32
N ALA A 200 19.28 14.52 11.93
CA ALA A 200 20.01 15.50 12.71
C ALA A 200 20.57 16.62 11.80
N ASP A 201 20.83 17.80 12.35
CA ASP A 201 21.28 18.93 11.54
C ASP A 201 22.56 18.61 10.75
N ASN A 202 23.51 17.91 11.37
CA ASN A 202 24.73 17.47 10.71
C ASN A 202 24.51 16.42 9.61
N GLU A 203 23.39 15.68 9.64
CA GLU A 203 23.02 14.73 8.60
C GLU A 203 22.34 15.43 7.43
N ARG A 204 21.53 16.46 7.71
CA ARG A 204 20.90 17.27 6.65
C ARG A 204 21.93 17.90 5.72
N ASP A 205 23.04 18.36 6.26
CA ASP A 205 24.12 19.00 5.50
C ASP A 205 25.13 17.99 4.91
N SER A 206 24.94 16.70 5.18
CA SER A 206 25.81 15.62 4.68
C SER A 206 25.36 15.12 3.31
N HIS A 207 26.31 14.59 2.54
CA HIS A 207 26.09 13.83 1.31
C HIS A 207 25.89 12.35 1.56
N GLU A 208 26.20 11.87 2.77
CA GLU A 208 26.16 10.47 3.17
C GLU A 208 25.69 10.34 4.61
N LEU A 209 24.84 9.35 4.90
CA LEU A 209 24.36 9.07 6.25
C LEU A 209 25.26 8.06 6.96
N ILE A 210 26.20 8.58 7.75
CA ILE A 210 27.22 7.79 8.47
C ILE A 210 26.59 6.86 9.51
N ARG A 211 25.38 7.16 10.03
CA ARG A 211 24.71 6.33 11.04
C ARG A 211 24.49 4.87 10.64
N TRP A 212 24.41 4.58 9.35
CA TRP A 212 24.25 3.22 8.85
C TRP A 212 25.52 2.58 8.33
N GLN A 213 26.56 3.34 8.08
CA GLN A 213 27.82 2.81 7.57
C GLN A 213 28.39 1.71 8.47
N GLY A 214 28.64 0.55 7.88
CA GLY A 214 29.12 -0.65 8.58
C GLY A 214 28.07 -1.38 9.41
N ARG A 215 26.82 -0.91 9.46
CA ARG A 215 25.74 -1.68 10.13
C ARG A 215 25.38 -2.90 9.31
N LEU A 216 25.18 -4.02 9.99
CA LEU A 216 24.78 -5.26 9.38
C LEU A 216 23.26 -5.30 9.16
N CYS A 217 22.85 -5.63 7.95
CA CYS A 217 21.47 -5.81 7.56
C CYS A 217 21.28 -7.17 6.88
N GLN A 218 20.17 -7.84 7.16
CA GLN A 218 19.88 -9.12 6.50
C GLN A 218 19.63 -8.92 5.00
N ALA A 219 20.21 -9.76 4.15
CA ALA A 219 20.04 -9.73 2.70
C ALA A 219 18.55 -9.73 2.29
N GLY A 220 17.73 -10.55 2.98
CA GLY A 220 16.28 -10.57 2.74
C GLY A 220 15.57 -9.27 3.07
N ARG A 221 16.06 -8.51 4.06
CA ARG A 221 15.51 -7.19 4.41
C ARG A 221 15.88 -6.14 3.36
N ILE A 222 17.13 -6.18 2.86
CA ILE A 222 17.59 -5.29 1.79
C ILE A 222 16.73 -5.48 0.54
N VAL A 223 16.55 -6.73 0.09
CA VAL A 223 15.69 -7.05 -1.06
C VAL A 223 14.22 -6.72 -0.79
N GLY A 224 13.77 -6.87 0.46
CA GLY A 224 12.42 -6.50 0.89
C GLY A 224 12.07 -5.02 0.68
N LEU A 225 13.06 -4.14 0.53
CA LEU A 225 12.87 -2.73 0.21
C LEU A 225 12.14 -2.51 -1.14
N GLU A 226 12.13 -3.51 -2.04
CA GLU A 226 11.35 -3.41 -3.28
C GLU A 226 9.87 -3.13 -3.04
N ARG A 227 9.28 -3.69 -1.99
CA ARG A 227 7.89 -3.41 -1.60
C ARG A 227 7.65 -1.96 -1.19
N ARG A 228 8.73 -1.24 -0.86
CA ARG A 228 8.72 0.17 -0.48
C ARG A 228 9.15 1.10 -1.62
N GLY A 229 9.19 0.58 -2.86
CA GLY A 229 9.50 1.35 -4.07
C GLY A 229 10.99 1.49 -4.39
N TRP A 230 11.86 0.73 -3.71
CA TRP A 230 13.26 0.63 -4.07
C TRP A 230 13.45 -0.34 -5.25
N GLN A 231 14.45 -0.10 -6.06
CA GLN A 231 14.85 -0.93 -7.19
C GLN A 231 16.24 -1.48 -6.96
N ARG A 232 16.46 -2.74 -7.32
CA ARG A 232 17.79 -3.33 -7.26
C ARG A 232 18.66 -2.75 -8.36
N LEU A 233 19.92 -2.47 -8.02
CA LEU A 233 20.98 -2.26 -8.96
C LEU A 233 21.86 -3.51 -8.98
N GLU A 234 21.93 -4.16 -10.14
CA GLU A 234 22.59 -5.44 -10.31
C GLU A 234 23.69 -5.34 -11.37
N GLU A 235 24.80 -6.01 -11.09
CA GLU A 235 25.85 -6.23 -12.05
C GLU A 235 26.26 -7.72 -12.04
N SER A 236 26.29 -8.33 -13.21
CA SER A 236 26.66 -9.75 -13.38
C SER A 236 25.85 -10.72 -12.48
N GLY A 237 24.59 -10.39 -12.18
CA GLY A 237 23.69 -11.21 -11.35
C GLY A 237 23.86 -11.03 -9.84
N SER A 238 24.67 -10.07 -9.42
CA SER A 238 24.82 -9.68 -8.01
C SER A 238 24.21 -8.30 -7.77
N VAL A 239 23.41 -8.18 -6.70
CA VAL A 239 22.88 -6.91 -6.19
C VAL A 239 24.01 -6.20 -5.45
N TYR A 240 24.30 -4.95 -5.79
CA TYR A 240 25.31 -4.14 -5.13
C TYR A 240 24.71 -2.88 -4.46
N ALA A 241 23.49 -2.48 -4.87
CA ALA A 241 22.80 -1.35 -4.27
C ALA A 241 21.29 -1.45 -4.47
N MET A 242 20.57 -0.67 -3.67
CA MET A 242 19.14 -0.39 -3.83
C MET A 242 18.96 1.09 -4.11
N ARG A 243 18.11 1.46 -5.09
CA ARG A 243 17.84 2.86 -5.46
C ARG A 243 16.35 3.16 -5.36
N LYS A 244 16.02 4.34 -4.81
CA LYS A 244 14.65 4.85 -4.77
C LYS A 244 14.61 6.26 -5.33
N SER A 245 13.89 6.46 -6.42
CA SER A 245 13.69 7.79 -7.00
C SER A 245 12.63 8.56 -6.21
N THR A 246 12.95 9.80 -5.89
CA THR A 246 12.05 10.75 -5.20
C THR A 246 11.98 12.05 -6.00
N PRO A 247 10.99 12.92 -5.72
CA PRO A 247 10.96 14.25 -6.35
C PRO A 247 12.18 15.13 -6.03
N TYR A 248 12.95 14.78 -5.01
CA TYR A 248 14.07 15.55 -4.49
C TYR A 248 15.44 15.01 -4.93
N GLY A 249 15.49 13.81 -5.46
CA GLY A 249 16.69 13.11 -5.87
C GLY A 249 16.56 11.59 -5.75
N ASP A 250 17.57 10.89 -6.23
CA ASP A 250 17.66 9.44 -6.11
C ASP A 250 18.38 9.08 -4.79
N LEU A 251 17.71 8.31 -3.94
CA LEU A 251 18.30 7.72 -2.75
C LEU A 251 18.97 6.40 -3.16
N GLU A 252 20.16 6.15 -2.65
CA GLU A 252 20.94 4.95 -2.94
C GLU A 252 21.51 4.35 -1.66
N LEU A 253 21.23 3.07 -1.43
CA LEU A 253 21.80 2.28 -0.35
C LEU A 253 22.74 1.25 -0.99
N GLU A 254 24.04 1.37 -0.72
CA GLU A 254 25.09 0.49 -1.22
C GLU A 254 25.42 -0.58 -0.19
N THR A 255 25.69 -1.79 -0.66
CA THR A 255 26.09 -2.94 0.15
C THR A 255 27.21 -3.70 -0.55
N GLU A 256 27.91 -4.59 0.17
CA GLU A 256 28.72 -5.60 -0.51
C GLU A 256 27.86 -6.35 -1.55
N PRO A 257 28.41 -6.60 -2.77
CA PRO A 257 27.68 -7.34 -3.79
C PRO A 257 27.27 -8.73 -3.33
N PHE A 258 26.00 -9.10 -3.50
CA PHE A 258 25.48 -10.39 -3.10
C PHE A 258 24.51 -10.96 -4.14
N SER A 259 24.37 -12.29 -4.16
CA SER A 259 23.45 -12.99 -5.04
C SER A 259 22.62 -14.02 -4.28
N LEU A 260 21.30 -13.88 -4.35
CA LEU A 260 20.35 -14.85 -3.79
C LEU A 260 20.08 -16.02 -4.73
N ILE A 261 20.45 -15.89 -6.02
CA ILE A 261 20.10 -16.86 -7.07
C ILE A 261 21.11 -18.00 -7.09
N TYR A 262 22.41 -17.71 -6.90
CA TYR A 262 23.49 -18.69 -7.01
C TYR A 262 23.82 -19.41 -5.70
N GLY A 263 23.02 -19.19 -4.63
CA GLY A 263 23.14 -19.91 -3.37
C GLY A 263 24.34 -19.51 -2.50
N GLU A 264 25.04 -18.45 -2.86
CA GLU A 264 26.18 -17.93 -2.10
C GLU A 264 25.73 -17.10 -0.90
N THR A 265 24.55 -16.46 -0.99
CA THR A 265 23.98 -15.64 0.08
C THR A 265 22.56 -16.10 0.40
N GLY A 266 22.29 -16.41 1.66
CA GLY A 266 20.96 -16.70 2.16
C GLY A 266 20.19 -15.41 2.55
N TYR A 267 18.87 -15.48 2.60
CA TYR A 267 18.04 -14.35 3.05
C TYR A 267 18.35 -13.86 4.47
N GLY A 268 18.86 -14.73 5.31
CA GLY A 268 19.24 -14.43 6.70
C GLY A 268 20.66 -13.90 6.88
N ASP A 269 21.48 -13.92 5.84
CA ASP A 269 22.88 -13.51 5.93
C ASP A 269 22.99 -12.01 6.14
N GLN A 270 23.97 -11.63 6.97
CA GLN A 270 24.20 -10.24 7.36
C GLN A 270 25.18 -9.59 6.40
N LEU A 271 24.78 -8.49 5.79
CA LEU A 271 25.58 -7.71 4.87
C LEU A 271 25.81 -6.32 5.47
N PRO A 272 27.02 -5.78 5.39
CA PRO A 272 27.29 -4.40 5.82
C PRO A 272 26.64 -3.43 4.85
N VAL A 273 26.00 -2.41 5.38
CA VAL A 273 25.63 -1.20 4.61
C VAL A 273 26.89 -0.40 4.41
N GLU A 274 27.32 -0.21 3.16
CA GLU A 274 28.52 0.56 2.83
C GLU A 274 28.24 2.04 2.87
N SER A 275 27.15 2.48 2.25
CA SER A 275 26.75 3.88 2.22
C SER A 275 25.26 4.07 2.03
N VAL A 276 24.73 5.21 2.47
CA VAL A 276 23.41 5.74 2.13
C VAL A 276 23.59 7.16 1.63
N LYS A 277 23.25 7.41 0.36
CA LYS A 277 23.53 8.66 -0.36
C LYS A 277 22.28 9.21 -1.03
N ILE A 278 22.32 10.50 -1.35
CA ILE A 278 21.37 11.15 -2.22
C ILE A 278 22.09 11.78 -3.42
N THR A 279 21.57 11.56 -4.62
CA THR A 279 22.16 12.08 -5.86
C THR A 279 21.10 12.81 -6.68
N SER A 280 21.52 13.71 -7.56
CA SER A 280 20.59 14.31 -8.52
C SER A 280 20.00 13.22 -9.42
N PRO A 281 18.73 13.38 -9.85
CA PRO A 281 18.14 12.47 -10.82
C PRO A 281 19.04 12.37 -12.06
N ASP A 282 19.10 11.18 -12.64
CA ASP A 282 20.00 10.88 -13.76
C ASP A 282 19.81 11.89 -14.90
N ASN A 283 20.85 12.64 -15.19
CA ASN A 283 20.87 13.60 -16.27
C ASN A 283 21.38 12.87 -17.51
N ARG A 284 20.80 13.13 -18.69
CA ARG A 284 21.09 12.48 -20.01
C ARG A 284 22.57 12.38 -20.40
N TYR A 285 23.48 12.89 -19.55
CA TYR A 285 24.94 12.88 -19.75
C TYR A 285 25.74 12.07 -18.70
N GLY A 286 25.04 11.25 -17.86
CA GLY A 286 25.71 10.27 -16.98
C GLY A 286 26.55 10.85 -15.83
N LYS A 287 26.40 12.12 -15.48
CA LYS A 287 27.01 12.70 -14.28
C LYS A 287 25.91 12.95 -13.24
N GLN A 288 25.77 12.02 -12.31
CA GLN A 288 25.02 12.26 -11.08
C GLN A 288 25.86 13.19 -10.19
N SER A 289 25.27 14.30 -9.75
CA SER A 289 25.90 15.14 -8.74
C SER A 289 25.41 14.73 -7.36
N SER A 290 26.32 14.64 -6.40
CA SER A 290 25.98 14.41 -5.01
C SER A 290 25.15 15.56 -4.46
N LEU A 291 24.05 15.27 -3.80
CA LEU A 291 23.21 16.23 -3.09
C LEU A 291 23.41 16.07 -1.58
N THR A 292 22.98 17.05 -0.81
CA THR A 292 22.87 16.93 0.65
C THR A 292 21.45 16.50 1.01
N PHE A 293 21.29 15.84 2.16
CA PHE A 293 19.97 15.39 2.64
C PHE A 293 19.05 16.54 3.01
N SER A 294 19.52 17.78 3.05
CA SER A 294 18.70 18.99 3.17
C SER A 294 17.75 19.20 1.96
N ALA A 295 18.01 18.53 0.84
CA ALA A 295 17.10 18.52 -0.30
C ALA A 295 15.78 17.77 -0.01
N LEU A 296 15.77 16.82 0.92
CA LEU A 296 14.59 16.04 1.28
C LEU A 296 13.65 16.85 2.17
N ASP A 297 12.36 16.67 1.95
CA ASP A 297 11.37 17.11 2.92
C ASP A 297 11.29 16.14 4.12
N ASP A 298 10.56 16.54 5.15
CA ASP A 298 10.49 15.79 6.41
C ASP A 298 9.85 14.41 6.25
N ILE A 299 8.85 14.25 5.37
CA ILE A 299 8.21 12.97 5.12
C ILE A 299 9.17 12.02 4.42
N THR A 300 9.80 12.47 3.33
CA THR A 300 10.75 11.65 2.58
C THR A 300 11.96 11.27 3.44
N ALA A 301 12.45 12.18 4.27
CA ALA A 301 13.52 11.92 5.22
C ALA A 301 13.11 10.90 6.31
N SER A 302 11.90 11.04 6.86
CA SER A 302 11.35 10.10 7.83
C SER A 302 11.19 8.70 7.23
N GLU A 303 10.65 8.61 6.02
CA GLU A 303 10.45 7.34 5.33
C GLU A 303 11.76 6.67 4.92
N LEU A 304 12.79 7.43 4.55
CA LEU A 304 14.12 6.90 4.34
C LEU A 304 14.64 6.18 5.59
N ILE A 305 14.50 6.83 6.77
CA ILE A 305 14.93 6.24 8.04
C ILE A 305 14.09 5.02 8.41
N ASN A 306 12.80 5.05 8.12
CA ASN A 306 11.88 3.97 8.41
C ASN A 306 12.07 2.75 7.47
N ASP A 307 12.56 2.97 6.26
CA ASP A 307 12.85 1.92 5.28
C ASP A 307 14.07 1.10 5.69
N ILE A 308 15.15 1.75 6.13
CA ILE A 308 16.44 1.15 6.47
C ILE A 308 16.47 0.69 7.95
#